data_1d61732e4f777e9d966112db7d56d931
#
_entry.id   1d61732e4f777e9d966112db7d56d931
#
_cell.length_a   1.000
_cell.length_b   1.000
_cell.length_c   1.000
_cell.angle_alpha   90.00
_cell.angle_beta   90.00
_cell.angle_gamma   90.00
#
_symmetry.space_group_name_H-M   'P 1'
#
loop_
_entity.id
_entity.type
_entity.pdbx_description
1 polymer ?
#
loop_
_entity_poly.entity_id
_entity_poly.type
_entity_poly.pdbx_seq_one_letter_code
_entity_poly.pdbx_strand_id
1 'polypeptide(L)'
;AMFEFGMAMGPFSVADLAGLDIGYKARQTLSAEALGATKNYRVPNLLVEQGRLGQKTGAGFYRYDATTGKREVDEQVMIWVEEAAEAEGIQRSPMSDETIVQRLIGAVADEGNQVLNDGIAQSASDIDLAFIFGYGFPAYRGGPMFYVTQATAAE
;
A
#
# COMPACT_ATOMS: atom_id res chain seq x y z
N ALA A 1 -11.92 1.05 -0.27
CA ALA A 1 -11.46 2.33 -0.82
C ALA A 1 -10.78 2.17 -2.17
N MET A 2 -9.62 1.52 -2.25
CA MET A 2 -8.85 1.44 -3.53
C MET A 2 -9.56 0.61 -4.61
N PHE A 3 -10.30 -0.41 -4.24
CA PHE A 3 -11.11 -1.18 -5.18
C PHE A 3 -12.25 -0.33 -5.77
N GLU A 4 -12.98 0.41 -4.94
CA GLU A 4 -14.03 1.34 -5.37
C GLU A 4 -13.47 2.52 -6.17
N PHE A 5 -12.23 2.91 -5.92
CA PHE A 5 -11.51 3.88 -6.72
C PHE A 5 -11.26 3.40 -8.17
N GLY A 6 -11.21 2.08 -8.38
CA GLY A 6 -11.01 1.43 -9.67
C GLY A 6 -9.69 0.68 -9.81
N MET A 7 -8.91 0.55 -8.74
CA MET A 7 -7.73 -0.32 -8.74
C MET A 7 -8.14 -1.79 -8.71
N ALA A 8 -7.40 -2.64 -9.41
CA ALA A 8 -7.64 -4.09 -9.40
C ALA A 8 -7.45 -4.70 -8.00
N MET A 9 -6.54 -4.15 -7.21
CA MET A 9 -6.22 -4.60 -5.86
C MET A 9 -5.86 -3.40 -4.97
N GLY A 10 -6.23 -3.49 -3.68
CA GLY A 10 -5.69 -2.60 -2.66
C GLY A 10 -4.29 -3.04 -2.20
N PRO A 11 -3.57 -2.16 -1.46
CA PRO A 11 -2.17 -2.39 -1.09
C PRO A 11 -1.94 -3.66 -0.27
N PHE A 12 -2.84 -4.03 0.63
CA PHE A 12 -2.71 -5.26 1.41
C PHE A 12 -2.84 -6.53 0.55
N SER A 13 -3.71 -6.50 -0.47
CA SER A 13 -3.83 -7.63 -1.41
C SER A 13 -2.62 -7.75 -2.31
N VAL A 14 -2.03 -6.63 -2.74
CA VAL A 14 -0.78 -6.61 -3.51
C VAL A 14 0.37 -7.15 -2.67
N ALA A 15 0.47 -6.75 -1.40
CA ALA A 15 1.49 -7.24 -0.48
C ALA A 15 1.37 -8.75 -0.25
N ASP A 16 0.15 -9.26 -0.06
CA ASP A 16 -0.11 -10.70 0.10
C ASP A 16 0.19 -11.50 -1.19
N LEU A 17 -0.07 -10.92 -2.36
CA LEU A 17 0.25 -11.54 -3.65
C LEU A 17 1.77 -11.61 -3.88
N ALA A 18 2.49 -10.53 -3.62
CA ALA A 18 3.94 -10.46 -3.78
C ALA A 18 4.68 -11.35 -2.76
N GLY A 19 4.15 -11.42 -1.55
CA GLY A 19 4.73 -12.09 -0.40
C GLY A 19 5.39 -11.13 0.57
N LEU A 20 4.88 -11.14 1.80
CA LEU A 20 5.30 -10.21 2.88
C LEU A 20 6.77 -10.38 3.27
N ASP A 21 7.33 -11.58 3.10
CA ASP A 21 8.74 -11.88 3.38
C ASP A 21 9.71 -11.10 2.48
N ILE A 22 9.29 -10.69 1.27
CA ILE A 22 10.12 -9.88 0.38
C ILE A 22 10.38 -8.52 1.02
N GLY A 23 9.31 -7.82 1.40
CA GLY A 23 9.43 -6.54 2.09
C GLY A 23 10.12 -6.65 3.46
N TYR A 24 9.86 -7.74 4.21
CA TYR A 24 10.53 -8.02 5.48
C TYR A 24 12.04 -8.13 5.30
N LYS A 25 12.51 -8.96 4.37
CA LYS A 25 13.94 -9.14 4.06
C LYS A 25 14.58 -7.84 3.58
N ALA A 26 13.91 -7.08 2.70
CA ALA A 26 14.41 -5.79 2.25
C ALA A 26 14.62 -4.81 3.42
N ARG A 27 13.68 -4.73 4.35
CA ARG A 27 13.79 -3.87 5.55
C ARG A 27 14.96 -4.27 6.47
N GLN A 28 15.32 -5.55 6.53
CA GLN A 28 16.46 -6.01 7.32
C GLN A 28 17.81 -5.51 6.79
N THR A 29 17.87 -5.13 5.53
CA THR A 29 19.10 -4.62 4.88
C THR A 29 19.19 -3.08 4.88
N LEU A 30 18.11 -2.39 5.22
CA LEU A 30 18.05 -0.93 5.25
C LEU A 30 18.48 -0.36 6.60
N SER A 31 19.12 0.81 6.59
CA SER A 31 19.38 1.57 7.80
C SER A 31 18.05 2.12 8.39
N ALA A 32 18.07 2.45 9.69
CA ALA A 32 16.91 3.08 10.33
C ALA A 32 16.52 4.41 9.65
N GLU A 33 17.51 5.15 9.13
CA GLU A 33 17.29 6.38 8.38
C GLU A 33 16.58 6.11 7.04
N ALA A 34 17.03 5.11 6.29
CA ALA A 34 16.40 4.70 5.03
C ALA A 34 14.98 4.14 5.22
N LEU A 35 14.69 3.52 6.37
CA LEU A 35 13.34 3.07 6.71
C LEU A 35 12.38 4.23 6.99
N GLY A 36 12.91 5.40 7.36
CA GLY A 36 12.13 6.60 7.67
C GLY A 36 11.45 6.53 9.04
N ALA A 37 11.63 7.55 9.86
CA ALA A 37 11.16 7.60 11.25
C ALA A 37 9.62 7.53 11.41
N THR A 38 8.86 7.85 10.36
CA THR A 38 7.39 7.89 10.38
C THR A 38 6.74 6.59 9.87
N LYS A 39 7.53 5.65 9.36
CA LYS A 39 7.02 4.40 8.76
C LYS A 39 6.93 3.31 9.83
N ASN A 40 5.72 2.84 10.08
CA ASN A 40 5.48 1.73 11.00
C ASN A 40 5.32 0.42 10.23
N TYR A 41 6.23 -0.50 10.47
CA TYR A 41 6.23 -1.84 9.86
C TYR A 41 5.91 -2.96 10.86
N ARG A 42 5.40 -2.63 12.06
CA ARG A 42 5.17 -3.60 13.14
C ARG A 42 4.23 -4.71 12.71
N VAL A 43 3.07 -4.37 12.16
CA VAL A 43 2.09 -5.38 11.71
C VAL A 43 2.62 -6.25 10.56
N PRO A 44 3.16 -5.70 9.44
CA PRO A 44 3.75 -6.54 8.41
C PRO A 44 4.88 -7.44 8.88
N ASN A 45 5.71 -6.98 9.81
CA ASN A 45 6.79 -7.79 10.37
C ASN A 45 6.23 -8.93 11.23
N LEU A 46 5.27 -8.61 12.11
CA LEU A 46 4.60 -9.62 12.94
C LEU A 46 3.95 -10.71 12.09
N LEU A 47 3.28 -10.35 10.99
CA LEU A 47 2.69 -11.34 10.08
C LEU A 47 3.73 -12.34 9.58
N VAL A 48 4.90 -11.85 9.14
CA VAL A 48 5.99 -12.71 8.66
C VAL A 48 6.52 -13.61 9.79
N GLU A 49 6.72 -13.08 10.99
CA GLU A 49 7.17 -13.82 12.18
C GLU A 49 6.18 -14.92 12.59
N GLN A 50 4.89 -14.71 12.31
CA GLN A 50 3.84 -15.71 12.49
C GLN A 50 3.69 -16.68 11.29
N GLY A 51 4.60 -16.64 10.32
CA GLY A 51 4.57 -17.50 9.13
C GLY A 51 3.49 -17.14 8.10
N ARG A 52 2.88 -15.96 8.23
CA ARG A 52 1.84 -15.45 7.34
C ARG A 52 2.50 -14.64 6.22
N LEU A 53 2.89 -15.34 5.15
CA LEU A 53 3.67 -14.73 4.06
C LEU A 53 2.81 -14.27 2.88
N GLY A 54 1.50 -14.29 3.03
CA GLY A 54 0.54 -13.93 1.99
C GLY A 54 -0.11 -15.15 1.33
N GLN A 55 -0.53 -15.01 0.08
CA GLN A 55 -1.26 -16.06 -0.64
C GLN A 55 -0.51 -17.41 -0.68
N LYS A 56 0.80 -17.37 -0.82
CA LYS A 56 1.65 -18.58 -0.89
C LYS A 56 1.61 -19.46 0.36
N THR A 57 1.22 -18.91 1.50
CA THR A 57 1.04 -19.65 2.76
C THR A 57 -0.43 -19.73 3.19
N GLY A 58 -1.36 -19.29 2.34
CA GLY A 58 -2.78 -19.26 2.61
C GLY A 58 -3.21 -18.13 3.57
N ALA A 59 -2.28 -17.34 4.06
CA ALA A 59 -2.55 -16.22 4.97
C ALA A 59 -1.47 -15.15 4.91
N GLY A 60 -1.88 -13.90 4.97
CA GLY A 60 -1.09 -12.68 5.11
C GLY A 60 -1.89 -11.67 5.90
N PHE A 61 -2.15 -10.49 5.34
CA PHE A 61 -3.16 -9.55 5.85
C PHE A 61 -4.56 -10.13 5.79
N TYR A 62 -4.84 -10.92 4.75
CA TYR A 62 -6.07 -11.67 4.59
C TYR A 62 -5.82 -13.16 4.80
N ARG A 63 -6.90 -13.90 4.97
CA ARG A 63 -6.93 -15.34 4.87
C ARG A 63 -7.43 -15.72 3.49
N TYR A 64 -6.90 -16.79 2.92
CA TYR A 64 -7.24 -17.28 1.59
C TYR A 64 -7.79 -18.69 1.67
N ASP A 65 -9.00 -18.90 1.14
CA ASP A 65 -9.57 -20.24 1.04
C ASP A 65 -8.74 -21.09 0.09
N ALA A 66 -8.31 -22.26 0.57
CA ALA A 66 -7.38 -23.13 -0.15
C ALA A 66 -7.98 -23.71 -1.46
N THR A 67 -9.30 -23.76 -1.56
CA THR A 67 -10.01 -24.36 -2.71
C THR A 67 -10.34 -23.31 -3.75
N THR A 68 -10.85 -22.17 -3.31
CA THR A 68 -11.38 -21.11 -4.20
C THR A 68 -10.42 -19.94 -4.39
N GLY A 69 -9.39 -19.82 -3.55
CA GLY A 69 -8.49 -18.66 -3.52
C GLY A 69 -9.16 -17.38 -3.01
N LYS A 70 -10.42 -17.45 -2.57
CA LYS A 70 -11.16 -16.29 -2.10
C LYS A 70 -10.52 -15.73 -0.84
N ARG A 71 -10.29 -14.42 -0.83
CA ARG A 71 -9.78 -13.72 0.35
C ARG A 71 -10.90 -13.44 1.35
N GLU A 72 -10.57 -13.52 2.61
CA GLU A 72 -11.44 -13.19 3.74
C GLU A 72 -10.69 -12.31 4.74
N VAL A 73 -11.43 -11.40 5.38
CA VAL A 73 -10.88 -10.62 6.51
C VAL A 73 -10.59 -11.58 7.65
N ASP A 74 -9.42 -11.39 8.27
CA ASP A 74 -9.00 -12.21 9.41
C ASP A 74 -9.06 -11.38 10.70
N GLU A 75 -9.93 -11.79 11.62
CA GLU A 75 -10.14 -11.11 12.89
C GLU A 75 -8.85 -11.04 13.73
N GLN A 76 -8.00 -12.07 13.65
CA GLN A 76 -6.72 -12.07 14.36
C GLN A 76 -5.79 -10.94 13.90
N VAL A 77 -5.81 -10.62 12.60
CA VAL A 77 -5.03 -9.49 12.06
C VAL A 77 -5.58 -8.17 12.58
N MET A 78 -6.91 -8.05 12.72
CA MET A 78 -7.54 -6.86 13.28
C MET A 78 -7.11 -6.63 14.74
N ILE A 79 -7.06 -7.71 15.54
CA ILE A 79 -6.55 -7.66 16.92
C ILE A 79 -5.11 -7.17 16.94
N TRP A 80 -4.24 -7.73 16.12
CA TRP A 80 -2.84 -7.30 16.05
C TRP A 80 -2.65 -5.85 15.59
N VAL A 81 -3.52 -5.36 14.71
CA VAL A 81 -3.53 -3.94 14.32
C VAL A 81 -3.91 -3.05 15.50
N GLU A 82 -4.88 -3.47 16.32
CA GLU A 82 -5.29 -2.73 17.52
C GLU A 82 -4.19 -2.71 18.57
N GLU A 83 -3.61 -3.86 18.88
CA GLU A 83 -2.49 -4.00 19.81
C GLU A 83 -1.27 -3.18 19.35
N ALA A 84 -0.97 -3.18 18.05
CA ALA A 84 0.12 -2.38 17.50
C ALA A 84 -0.14 -0.89 17.61
N ALA A 85 -1.37 -0.44 17.35
CA ALA A 85 -1.76 0.95 17.47
C ALA A 85 -1.67 1.44 18.92
N GLU A 86 -2.15 0.63 19.88
CA GLU A 86 -2.06 0.93 21.30
C GLU A 86 -0.59 1.04 21.77
N ALA A 87 0.24 0.07 21.39
CA ALA A 87 1.65 0.05 21.77
C ALA A 87 2.46 1.24 21.22
N GLU A 88 2.03 1.80 20.08
CA GLU A 88 2.65 2.99 19.46
C GLU A 88 1.97 4.30 19.88
N GLY A 89 0.96 4.25 20.76
CA GLY A 89 0.19 5.42 21.15
C GLY A 89 -0.63 6.05 20.02
N ILE A 90 -0.94 5.29 18.99
CA ILE A 90 -1.70 5.74 17.81
C ILE A 90 -3.19 5.70 18.15
N GLN A 91 -3.82 6.86 18.21
CA GLN A 91 -5.26 6.95 18.35
C GLN A 91 -5.94 6.68 16.99
N ARG A 92 -6.58 5.53 16.87
CA ARG A 92 -7.32 5.15 15.67
C ARG A 92 -8.60 5.97 15.56
N SER A 93 -8.91 6.44 14.35
CA SER A 93 -10.17 7.11 14.03
C SER A 93 -10.74 6.57 12.71
N PRO A 94 -12.08 6.52 12.57
CA PRO A 94 -12.69 6.21 11.29
C PRO A 94 -12.21 7.18 10.21
N MET A 95 -12.01 6.66 9.01
CA MET A 95 -11.56 7.44 7.86
C MET A 95 -12.46 7.14 6.67
N SER A 96 -12.90 8.17 5.94
CA SER A 96 -13.70 7.96 4.72
C SER A 96 -12.84 7.36 3.60
N ASP A 97 -13.49 6.69 2.66
CA ASP A 97 -12.83 6.10 1.50
C ASP A 97 -12.10 7.17 0.67
N GLU A 98 -12.69 8.37 0.53
CA GLU A 98 -12.06 9.51 -0.15
C GLU A 98 -10.76 9.90 0.54
N THR A 99 -10.76 10.01 1.86
CA THR A 99 -9.57 10.36 2.64
C THR A 99 -8.48 9.29 2.51
N ILE A 100 -8.86 8.01 2.50
CA ILE A 100 -7.93 6.90 2.29
C ILE A 100 -7.31 6.99 0.88
N VAL A 101 -8.12 7.18 -0.15
CA VAL A 101 -7.67 7.34 -1.54
C VAL A 101 -6.73 8.53 -1.66
N GLN A 102 -7.12 9.70 -1.17
CA GLN A 102 -6.29 10.91 -1.22
C GLN A 102 -4.92 10.69 -0.58
N ARG A 103 -4.86 10.06 0.59
CA ARG A 103 -3.59 9.76 1.26
C ARG A 103 -2.72 8.79 0.48
N LEU A 104 -3.31 7.72 -0.05
CA LEU A 104 -2.56 6.70 -0.77
C LEU A 104 -2.06 7.21 -2.12
N ILE A 105 -2.91 7.86 -2.90
CA ILE A 105 -2.53 8.39 -4.21
C ILE A 105 -1.63 9.63 -4.05
N GLY A 106 -1.88 10.47 -3.03
CA GLY A 106 -0.99 11.57 -2.69
C GLY A 106 0.44 11.10 -2.41
N ALA A 107 0.62 10.06 -1.58
CA ALA A 107 1.93 9.49 -1.30
C ALA A 107 2.63 8.94 -2.56
N VAL A 108 1.87 8.35 -3.49
CA VAL A 108 2.40 7.91 -4.79
C VAL A 108 2.85 9.09 -5.64
N ALA A 109 2.07 10.17 -5.67
CA ALA A 109 2.42 11.38 -6.43
C ALA A 109 3.61 12.12 -5.82
N ASP A 110 3.73 12.16 -4.49
CA ASP A 110 4.88 12.73 -3.80
C ASP A 110 6.17 11.98 -4.15
N GLU A 111 6.14 10.66 -4.14
CA GLU A 111 7.27 9.84 -4.62
C GLU A 111 7.54 10.07 -6.10
N GLY A 112 6.49 10.17 -6.93
CA GLY A 112 6.61 10.51 -8.34
C GLY A 112 7.32 11.85 -8.57
N ASN A 113 7.04 12.87 -7.76
CA ASN A 113 7.75 14.14 -7.82
C ASN A 113 9.23 14.00 -7.45
N GLN A 114 9.59 13.15 -6.49
CA GLN A 114 10.99 12.87 -6.17
C GLN A 114 11.70 12.17 -7.34
N VAL A 115 11.06 11.17 -7.93
CA VAL A 115 11.58 10.46 -9.12
C VAL A 115 11.84 11.43 -10.30
N LEU A 116 10.99 12.45 -10.47
CA LEU A 116 11.22 13.51 -11.46
C LEU A 116 12.39 14.42 -11.08
N ASN A 117 12.45 14.85 -9.82
CA ASN A 117 13.52 15.73 -9.34
C ASN A 117 14.90 15.06 -9.41
N ASP A 118 14.96 13.75 -9.20
CA ASP A 118 16.17 12.93 -9.30
C ASP A 118 16.55 12.62 -10.76
N GLY A 119 15.72 13.03 -11.73
CA GLY A 119 15.96 12.80 -13.16
C GLY A 119 15.81 11.35 -13.60
N ILE A 120 15.14 10.52 -12.80
CA ILE A 120 14.89 9.10 -13.11
C ILE A 120 13.79 8.97 -14.17
N ALA A 121 12.72 9.74 -14.04
CA ALA A 121 11.69 9.88 -15.07
C ALA A 121 11.85 11.22 -15.81
N GLN A 122 11.46 11.24 -17.09
CA GLN A 122 11.58 12.45 -17.92
C GLN A 122 10.37 13.38 -17.77
N SER A 123 9.20 12.83 -17.48
CA SER A 123 7.96 13.58 -17.32
C SER A 123 6.98 12.93 -16.37
N ALA A 124 6.03 13.71 -15.83
CA ALA A 124 4.93 13.18 -15.03
C ALA A 124 4.08 12.16 -15.80
N SER A 125 3.92 12.38 -17.12
CA SER A 125 3.18 11.47 -17.98
C SER A 125 3.83 10.08 -18.10
N ASP A 126 5.16 9.99 -18.02
CA ASP A 126 5.85 8.69 -18.03
C ASP A 126 5.50 7.88 -16.76
N ILE A 127 5.42 8.57 -15.62
CA ILE A 127 4.99 7.96 -14.35
C ILE A 127 3.52 7.53 -14.44
N ASP A 128 2.65 8.39 -14.97
CA ASP A 128 1.23 8.07 -15.14
C ASP A 128 1.03 6.83 -16.03
N LEU A 129 1.75 6.75 -17.14
CA LEU A 129 1.71 5.58 -18.04
C LEU A 129 2.25 4.32 -17.38
N ALA A 130 3.34 4.43 -16.63
CA ALA A 130 3.89 3.30 -15.87
C ALA A 130 2.87 2.76 -14.84
N PHE A 131 2.13 3.64 -14.17
CA PHE A 131 1.10 3.25 -13.22
C PHE A 131 -0.13 2.64 -13.90
N ILE A 132 -0.57 3.19 -15.03
CA ILE A 132 -1.72 2.66 -15.79
C ILE A 132 -1.40 1.26 -16.31
N PHE A 133 -0.26 1.06 -16.97
CA PHE A 133 0.06 -0.20 -17.63
C PHE A 133 0.75 -1.23 -16.72
N GLY A 134 1.51 -0.77 -15.72
CA GLY A 134 2.27 -1.64 -14.83
C GLY A 134 1.56 -2.00 -13.53
N TYR A 135 0.78 -1.07 -12.97
CA TYR A 135 0.17 -1.23 -11.65
C TYR A 135 -1.36 -1.24 -11.68
N GLY A 136 -1.98 -1.18 -12.86
CA GLY A 136 -3.43 -1.24 -13.00
C GLY A 136 -4.14 -0.01 -12.45
N PHE A 137 -3.51 1.17 -12.50
CA PHE A 137 -4.19 2.43 -12.20
C PHE A 137 -5.32 2.65 -13.21
N PRO A 138 -6.53 3.08 -12.78
CA PRO A 138 -7.65 3.24 -13.70
C PRO A 138 -7.34 4.31 -14.75
N ALA A 139 -7.23 3.88 -16.02
CA ALA A 139 -6.82 4.74 -17.14
C ALA A 139 -7.71 5.98 -17.33
N TYR A 140 -9.01 5.88 -17.03
CA TYR A 140 -9.94 7.01 -17.11
C TYR A 140 -9.68 8.11 -16.09
N ARG A 141 -8.82 7.87 -15.10
CA ARG A 141 -8.37 8.87 -14.11
C ARG A 141 -7.03 9.51 -14.47
N GLY A 142 -6.36 9.07 -15.54
CA GLY A 142 -5.19 9.71 -16.16
C GLY A 142 -3.85 9.41 -15.49
N GLY A 143 -3.81 8.61 -14.43
CA GLY A 143 -2.60 8.30 -13.67
C GLY A 143 -2.48 9.11 -12.37
N PRO A 144 -1.55 8.73 -11.46
CA PRO A 144 -1.47 9.33 -10.12
C PRO A 144 -1.06 10.80 -10.15
N MET A 145 -0.12 11.20 -11.01
CA MET A 145 0.37 12.57 -11.12
C MET A 145 -0.72 13.50 -11.66
N PHE A 146 -1.37 13.10 -12.73
CA PHE A 146 -2.49 13.82 -13.32
C PHE A 146 -3.66 13.94 -12.34
N TYR A 147 -4.03 12.84 -11.67
CA TYR A 147 -5.15 12.81 -10.75
C TYR A 147 -5.00 13.82 -9.60
N VAL A 148 -3.82 13.86 -8.96
CA VAL A 148 -3.56 14.81 -7.86
C VAL A 148 -3.57 16.26 -8.36
N THR A 149 -3.01 16.53 -9.55
CA THR A 149 -3.01 17.87 -10.14
C THR A 149 -4.43 18.36 -10.42
N GLN A 150 -5.34 17.50 -10.89
CA GLN A 150 -6.74 17.88 -11.13
C GLN A 150 -7.50 18.11 -9.82
N ALA A 151 -7.23 17.31 -8.78
CA ALA A 151 -7.87 17.48 -7.46
C ALA A 151 -7.52 18.83 -6.82
N THR A 152 -6.24 19.24 -6.90
CA THR A 152 -5.79 20.56 -6.38
C THR A 152 -6.26 21.75 -7.21
N ALA A 153 -6.59 21.57 -8.48
CA ALA A 153 -7.12 22.64 -9.34
C ALA A 153 -8.62 22.89 -9.15
N ALA A 154 -9.33 22.01 -8.47
CA ALA A 154 -10.78 22.07 -8.23
C ALA A 154 -11.15 22.70 -6.86
N GLU A 155 -10.17 22.98 -6.00
CA GLU A 155 -10.29 23.70 -4.73
C GLU A 155 -10.02 25.22 -4.93
#